data_45c9f03663682121aa694aa5dfbd7771
#
_entry.id   45c9f03663682121aa694aa5dfbd7771
#
_cell.length_a   1.000
_cell.length_b   1.000
_cell.length_c   1.000
_cell.angle_alpha   90.00
_cell.angle_beta   90.00
_cell.angle_gamma   90.00
#
_symmetry.space_group_name_H-M   'P 1'
#
loop_
_entity.id
_entity.type
_entity.pdbx_description
1 polymer ?
#
loop_
_entity_poly.entity_id
_entity_poly.type
_entity_poly.pdbx_seq_one_letter_code
_entity_poly.pdbx_strand_id
1 'polypeptide(L)'
;MTLETAWDRAVFARACFLIAPDRLGGLWLRARSGPVRDRFLAPILSAYTTDLRRIHPAIDDQTLYGGIDLTTSLTTGGLARSAGILQQATTLLLSMAERAPAGLVARLGAALDQRPDLKLLALDEGAEEAEALSPTLSDRLALRVDLTEVGLSLAQTGSEMSDIQAARARLSHVVADAACGKLLVELAASLGIESLRAPIQALHVARISAALNGSPSVTEEDLANAAALVLLPRATQMPAPADDSAEPEPEQTPPENQEGQGDNGRQPELSDALPEELLLEAVRALLPNDLLDRLAARSAVRAAESGAGDGAKRRGNRRGRPLPARPGKPRSGHRVDLIATLRAAAPWQKGRLGSSMHNRLKIRASDIHLKAFEERSDRAVIFCVDAAG
;
A
#
# COMPACT_ATOMS: atom_id res chain seq x y z
N MET A 1 2.12 -10.11 17.84
CA MET A 1 3.06 -9.04 17.39
C MET A 1 2.28 -7.74 17.32
N THR A 2 2.62 -6.75 18.13
CA THR A 2 1.92 -5.45 18.14
C THR A 2 2.27 -4.64 16.88
N LEU A 3 1.25 -4.15 16.15
CA LEU A 3 1.42 -3.34 14.93
C LEU A 3 1.28 -1.83 15.23
N GLU A 4 1.88 -1.37 16.32
CA GLU A 4 1.70 -0.01 16.83
C GLU A 4 2.32 1.06 15.92
N THR A 5 3.51 0.83 15.45
CA THR A 5 4.22 1.79 14.62
C THR A 5 4.11 1.48 13.12
N ALA A 6 4.35 2.48 12.29
CA ALA A 6 4.44 2.28 10.84
C ALA A 6 5.59 1.32 10.46
N TRP A 7 6.67 1.31 11.25
CA TRP A 7 7.77 0.39 11.04
C TRP A 7 7.41 -1.05 11.41
N ASP A 8 6.67 -1.28 12.49
CA ASP A 8 6.22 -2.63 12.89
C ASP A 8 5.31 -3.23 11.82
N ARG A 9 4.36 -2.43 11.30
CA ARG A 9 3.52 -2.84 10.16
C ARG A 9 4.35 -3.17 8.91
N ALA A 10 5.39 -2.39 8.62
CA ALA A 10 6.28 -2.65 7.51
C ALA A 10 7.08 -3.95 7.70
N VAL A 11 7.60 -4.19 8.89
CA VAL A 11 8.32 -5.44 9.24
C VAL A 11 7.40 -6.64 9.11
N PHE A 12 6.16 -6.52 9.59
CA PHE A 12 5.16 -7.58 9.44
C PHE A 12 4.81 -7.84 7.96
N ALA A 13 4.60 -6.79 7.16
CA ALA A 13 4.39 -6.92 5.72
C ALA A 13 5.56 -7.64 5.04
N ARG A 14 6.81 -7.27 5.40
CA ARG A 14 8.01 -7.94 4.90
C ARG A 14 8.04 -9.42 5.28
N ALA A 15 7.72 -9.75 6.53
CA ALA A 15 7.65 -11.14 6.98
C ALA A 15 6.59 -11.92 6.19
N CYS A 16 5.40 -11.37 6.01
CA CYS A 16 4.34 -11.96 5.18
C CYS A 16 4.82 -12.23 3.75
N PHE A 17 5.47 -11.26 3.12
CA PHE A 17 6.04 -11.42 1.78
C PHE A 17 7.12 -12.51 1.73
N LEU A 18 7.97 -12.59 2.73
CA LEU A 18 9.01 -13.62 2.79
C LEU A 18 8.44 -15.02 3.06
N ILE A 19 7.33 -15.15 3.79
CA ILE A 19 6.72 -16.44 4.13
C ILE A 19 5.96 -17.03 2.94
N ALA A 20 5.06 -16.29 2.33
CA ALA A 20 4.19 -16.80 1.26
C ALA A 20 4.03 -15.81 0.10
N PRO A 21 5.10 -15.51 -0.63
CA PRO A 21 5.08 -14.50 -1.69
C PRO A 21 4.10 -14.83 -2.82
N ASP A 22 3.95 -16.12 -3.17
CA ASP A 22 3.11 -16.56 -4.29
C ASP A 22 1.60 -16.33 -4.06
N ARG A 23 1.20 -16.21 -2.79
CA ARG A 23 -0.20 -15.95 -2.41
C ARG A 23 -0.54 -14.46 -2.37
N LEU A 24 0.49 -13.61 -2.36
CA LEU A 24 0.36 -12.18 -2.14
C LEU A 24 0.59 -11.34 -3.41
N GLY A 25 1.07 -11.97 -4.50
CA GLY A 25 1.35 -11.30 -5.77
C GLY A 25 2.48 -10.27 -5.72
N GLY A 26 2.74 -9.70 -4.55
CA GLY A 26 3.83 -8.76 -4.38
C GLY A 26 3.65 -7.74 -3.26
N LEU A 27 4.54 -6.74 -3.29
CA LEU A 27 4.59 -5.67 -2.32
C LEU A 27 4.80 -4.33 -3.02
N TRP A 28 3.98 -3.34 -2.68
CA TRP A 28 4.15 -1.96 -3.06
C TRP A 28 4.80 -1.21 -1.90
N LEU A 29 6.02 -0.73 -2.12
CA LEU A 29 6.79 0.06 -1.17
C LEU A 29 6.86 1.51 -1.60
N ARG A 30 6.20 2.39 -0.87
CA ARG A 30 6.35 3.83 -1.02
C ARG A 30 7.42 4.34 -0.07
N ALA A 31 8.56 4.68 -0.63
CA ALA A 31 9.70 5.18 0.12
C ALA A 31 10.69 5.90 -0.80
N ARG A 32 11.26 7.00 -0.33
CA ARG A 32 12.39 7.63 -1.02
C ARG A 32 13.64 6.77 -0.89
N SER A 33 14.55 6.92 -1.85
CA SER A 33 15.89 6.34 -1.74
C SER A 33 16.57 6.81 -0.47
N GLY A 34 17.10 5.87 0.32
CA GLY A 34 17.75 6.19 1.58
C GLY A 34 17.82 5.01 2.56
N PRO A 35 18.45 5.22 3.72
CA PRO A 35 18.81 4.14 4.63
C PRO A 35 17.62 3.41 5.24
N VAL A 36 16.45 4.05 5.40
CA VAL A 36 15.23 3.39 5.89
C VAL A 36 14.73 2.37 4.88
N ARG A 37 14.63 2.77 3.59
CA ARG A 37 14.25 1.88 2.49
C ARG A 37 15.23 0.73 2.33
N ASP A 38 16.52 1.04 2.37
CA ASP A 38 17.57 0.04 2.18
C ASP A 38 17.53 -1.00 3.31
N ARG A 39 17.32 -0.58 4.55
CA ARG A 39 17.14 -1.47 5.71
C ARG A 39 15.90 -2.35 5.59
N PHE A 40 14.81 -1.81 5.06
CA PHE A 40 13.60 -2.58 4.81
C PHE A 40 13.82 -3.64 3.72
N LEU A 41 14.47 -3.28 2.62
CA LEU A 41 14.67 -4.15 1.47
C LEU A 41 15.77 -5.20 1.68
N ALA A 42 16.77 -4.95 2.51
CA ALA A 42 17.94 -5.82 2.65
C ALA A 42 17.59 -7.31 2.89
N PRO A 43 16.66 -7.69 3.79
CA PRO A 43 16.29 -9.09 3.98
C PRO A 43 15.60 -9.71 2.75
N ILE A 44 14.79 -8.93 2.02
CA ILE A 44 14.12 -9.40 0.81
C ILE A 44 15.16 -9.64 -0.30
N LEU A 45 16.05 -8.67 -0.52
CA LEU A 45 17.09 -8.80 -1.54
C LEU A 45 18.04 -9.95 -1.25
N SER A 46 18.34 -10.22 0.02
CA SER A 46 19.15 -11.37 0.45
C SER A 46 18.43 -12.70 0.17
N ALA A 47 17.11 -12.77 0.37
CA ALA A 47 16.33 -13.97 0.17
C ALA A 47 16.14 -14.35 -1.32
N TYR A 48 16.17 -13.36 -2.23
CA TYR A 48 15.90 -13.55 -3.67
C TYR A 48 17.09 -13.19 -4.56
N THR A 49 18.31 -13.34 -4.11
CA THR A 49 19.52 -12.93 -4.85
C THR A 49 19.65 -13.54 -6.25
N THR A 50 19.22 -14.78 -6.44
CA THR A 50 19.34 -15.49 -7.72
C THR A 50 18.21 -15.19 -8.69
N ASP A 51 16.99 -15.03 -8.18
CA ASP A 51 15.77 -14.99 -8.98
C ASP A 51 15.20 -13.59 -9.20
N LEU A 52 15.77 -12.59 -8.52
CA LEU A 52 15.32 -11.21 -8.61
C LEU A 52 15.90 -10.54 -9.85
N ARG A 53 15.02 -9.95 -10.66
CA ARG A 53 15.42 -9.08 -11.79
C ARG A 53 14.88 -7.67 -11.58
N ARG A 54 15.76 -6.70 -11.73
CA ARG A 54 15.41 -5.28 -11.69
C ARG A 54 14.91 -4.85 -13.04
N ILE A 55 13.77 -4.15 -13.04
CA ILE A 55 13.18 -3.56 -14.25
C ILE A 55 12.93 -2.06 -14.02
N HIS A 56 12.93 -1.32 -15.13
CA HIS A 56 12.73 0.11 -15.14
C HIS A 56 11.47 0.45 -15.97
N PRO A 57 10.74 1.55 -15.72
CA PRO A 57 9.57 1.97 -16.50
C PRO A 57 9.80 2.06 -18.02
N ALA A 58 11.03 2.33 -18.46
CA ALA A 58 11.38 2.41 -19.86
C ALA A 58 11.95 1.08 -20.46
N ILE A 59 11.64 -0.06 -19.82
CA ILE A 59 12.05 -1.37 -20.35
C ILE A 59 11.36 -1.65 -21.69
N ASP A 60 12.11 -2.14 -22.65
CA ASP A 60 11.59 -2.54 -23.96
C ASP A 60 11.01 -3.96 -23.97
N ASP A 61 10.16 -4.25 -24.95
CA ASP A 61 9.47 -5.53 -25.05
C ASP A 61 10.41 -6.70 -25.35
N GLN A 62 11.50 -6.47 -26.05
CA GLN A 62 12.46 -7.52 -26.36
C GLN A 62 13.21 -7.97 -25.09
N THR A 63 13.56 -7.05 -24.22
CA THR A 63 14.15 -7.37 -22.92
C THR A 63 13.11 -8.04 -22.00
N LEU A 64 11.85 -7.60 -22.03
CA LEU A 64 10.80 -8.10 -21.14
C LEU A 64 10.34 -9.52 -21.52
N TYR A 65 10.04 -9.76 -22.79
CA TYR A 65 9.47 -11.02 -23.30
C TYR A 65 10.51 -11.92 -23.99
N GLY A 66 11.66 -11.39 -24.34
CA GLY A 66 12.60 -12.03 -25.24
C GLY A 66 12.25 -11.81 -26.70
N GLY A 67 13.09 -12.33 -27.58
CA GLY A 67 12.92 -12.17 -29.01
C GLY A 67 13.92 -12.98 -29.82
N ILE A 68 14.02 -12.63 -31.09
CA ILE A 68 15.02 -13.22 -31.98
C ILE A 68 16.36 -12.53 -31.71
N ASP A 69 17.37 -13.32 -31.34
CA ASP A 69 18.75 -12.86 -31.27
C ASP A 69 19.35 -12.87 -32.68
N LEU A 70 19.34 -11.68 -33.31
CA LEU A 70 19.86 -11.51 -34.66
C LEU A 70 21.34 -11.83 -34.76
N THR A 71 22.12 -11.44 -33.74
CA THR A 71 23.60 -11.67 -33.77
C THR A 71 23.92 -13.15 -33.74
N THR A 72 23.31 -13.89 -32.81
CA THR A 72 23.46 -15.33 -32.70
C THR A 72 22.88 -16.06 -33.92
N SER A 73 21.72 -15.60 -34.41
CA SER A 73 21.08 -16.20 -35.60
C SER A 73 21.94 -16.06 -36.84
N LEU A 74 22.54 -14.91 -37.06
CA LEU A 74 23.42 -14.68 -38.21
C LEU A 74 24.76 -15.45 -38.11
N THR A 75 25.30 -15.60 -36.91
CA THR A 75 26.57 -16.35 -36.72
C THR A 75 26.41 -17.85 -36.81
N THR A 76 25.25 -18.38 -36.37
CA THR A 76 24.96 -19.83 -36.36
C THR A 76 24.24 -20.32 -37.62
N GLY A 77 23.71 -19.39 -38.45
CA GLY A 77 22.92 -19.74 -39.62
C GLY A 77 21.52 -20.30 -39.29
N GLY A 78 21.10 -20.25 -38.03
CA GLY A 78 19.81 -20.75 -37.53
C GLY A 78 19.10 -19.71 -36.69
N LEU A 79 17.78 -19.84 -36.54
CA LEU A 79 16.97 -18.94 -35.71
C LEU A 79 17.30 -19.14 -34.22
N ALA A 80 18.06 -18.23 -33.64
CA ALA A 80 18.31 -18.17 -32.21
C ALA A 80 17.32 -17.24 -31.53
N ARG A 81 16.79 -17.65 -30.37
CA ARG A 81 15.90 -16.84 -29.52
C ARG A 81 16.54 -16.54 -28.18
N SER A 82 16.45 -15.31 -27.72
CA SER A 82 16.80 -14.90 -26.37
C SER A 82 15.56 -14.98 -25.47
N ALA A 83 15.71 -15.54 -24.27
CA ALA A 83 14.65 -15.55 -23.30
C ALA A 83 14.55 -14.19 -22.61
N GLY A 84 13.31 -13.67 -22.47
CA GLY A 84 13.05 -12.42 -21.77
C GLY A 84 13.06 -12.56 -20.24
N ILE A 85 13.09 -11.42 -19.57
CA ILE A 85 13.08 -11.35 -18.11
C ILE A 85 11.87 -12.10 -17.53
N LEU A 86 10.68 -11.95 -18.11
CA LEU A 86 9.46 -12.63 -17.65
C LEU A 86 9.55 -14.15 -17.75
N GLN A 87 10.41 -14.72 -18.58
CA GLN A 87 10.59 -16.17 -18.69
C GLN A 87 11.59 -16.71 -17.67
N GLN A 88 12.53 -15.87 -17.22
CA GLN A 88 13.65 -16.27 -16.38
C GLN A 88 13.44 -15.95 -14.90
N ALA A 89 12.68 -14.88 -14.59
CA ALA A 89 12.52 -14.39 -13.24
C ALA A 89 11.22 -14.88 -12.60
N THR A 90 11.29 -15.14 -11.30
CA THR A 90 10.11 -15.32 -10.43
C THR A 90 9.86 -14.09 -9.57
N THR A 91 10.84 -13.20 -9.43
CA THR A 91 10.73 -11.97 -8.64
C THR A 91 11.21 -10.79 -9.46
N LEU A 92 10.33 -9.81 -9.66
CA LEU A 92 10.61 -8.56 -10.34
C LEU A 92 10.68 -7.41 -9.33
N LEU A 93 11.69 -6.54 -9.47
CA LEU A 93 11.77 -5.29 -8.74
C LEU A 93 11.62 -4.13 -9.72
N LEU A 94 10.46 -3.48 -9.72
CA LEU A 94 10.17 -2.31 -10.55
C LEU A 94 10.58 -1.05 -9.80
N SER A 95 11.60 -0.37 -10.27
CA SER A 95 12.03 0.93 -9.75
C SER A 95 11.15 2.05 -10.31
N MET A 96 10.88 3.11 -9.53
CA MET A 96 10.03 4.24 -9.93
C MET A 96 8.68 3.78 -10.50
N ALA A 97 8.02 2.88 -9.78
CA ALA A 97 6.81 2.20 -10.22
C ALA A 97 5.65 3.17 -10.48
N GLU A 98 5.64 4.33 -9.82
CA GLU A 98 4.69 5.43 -10.05
C GLU A 98 4.78 6.03 -11.47
N ARG A 99 5.91 5.81 -12.15
CA ARG A 99 6.18 6.31 -13.52
C ARG A 99 5.98 5.27 -14.60
N ALA A 100 5.54 4.07 -14.24
CA ALA A 100 5.33 3.00 -15.19
C ALA A 100 4.25 3.40 -16.23
N PRO A 101 4.57 3.35 -17.54
CA PRO A 101 3.60 3.68 -18.58
C PRO A 101 2.49 2.63 -18.63
N ALA A 102 1.28 3.03 -19.03
CA ALA A 102 0.09 2.18 -19.06
C ALA A 102 0.32 0.85 -19.79
N GLY A 103 1.10 0.85 -20.86
CA GLY A 103 1.44 -0.37 -21.62
C GLY A 103 2.27 -1.37 -20.78
N LEU A 104 3.25 -0.90 -20.00
CA LEU A 104 4.02 -1.77 -19.11
C LEU A 104 3.17 -2.27 -17.96
N VAL A 105 2.33 -1.40 -17.37
CA VAL A 105 1.38 -1.75 -16.31
C VAL A 105 0.45 -2.89 -16.75
N ALA A 106 -0.14 -2.79 -17.94
CA ALA A 106 -1.01 -3.82 -18.49
C ALA A 106 -0.28 -5.16 -18.67
N ARG A 107 0.95 -5.13 -19.21
CA ARG A 107 1.78 -6.33 -19.41
C ARG A 107 2.19 -7.01 -18.11
N LEU A 108 2.63 -6.23 -17.14
CA LEU A 108 2.97 -6.77 -15.81
C LEU A 108 1.73 -7.30 -15.08
N GLY A 109 0.59 -6.60 -15.20
CA GLY A 109 -0.68 -7.09 -14.65
C GLY A 109 -1.12 -8.43 -15.26
N ALA A 110 -1.04 -8.57 -16.57
CA ALA A 110 -1.33 -9.83 -17.25
C ALA A 110 -0.35 -10.95 -16.86
N ALA A 111 0.94 -10.63 -16.72
CA ALA A 111 1.95 -11.60 -16.31
C ALA A 111 1.71 -12.10 -14.87
N LEU A 112 1.33 -11.21 -13.95
CA LEU A 112 0.98 -11.58 -12.57
C LEU A 112 -0.29 -12.45 -12.50
N ASP A 113 -1.26 -12.23 -13.39
CA ASP A 113 -2.48 -13.04 -13.45
C ASP A 113 -2.21 -14.44 -14.05
N GLN A 114 -1.29 -14.55 -15.01
CA GLN A 114 -0.97 -15.80 -15.69
C GLN A 114 0.05 -16.65 -14.95
N ARG A 115 0.91 -16.04 -14.13
CA ARG A 115 2.00 -16.69 -13.44
C ARG A 115 1.89 -16.51 -11.93
N PRO A 116 1.26 -17.48 -11.22
CA PRO A 116 1.13 -17.44 -9.76
C PRO A 116 2.48 -17.43 -9.01
N ASP A 117 3.54 -17.93 -9.65
CA ASP A 117 4.91 -17.91 -9.12
C ASP A 117 5.61 -16.57 -9.25
N LEU A 118 5.08 -15.66 -10.08
CA LEU A 118 5.66 -14.34 -10.30
C LEU A 118 5.28 -13.38 -9.17
N LYS A 119 6.26 -12.65 -8.65
CA LYS A 119 6.10 -11.65 -7.61
C LYS A 119 6.63 -10.30 -8.07
N LEU A 120 5.97 -9.23 -7.69
CA LEU A 120 6.38 -7.87 -8.01
C LEU A 120 6.69 -7.07 -6.74
N LEU A 121 7.91 -6.56 -6.63
CA LEU A 121 8.30 -5.52 -5.70
C LEU A 121 8.22 -4.18 -6.44
N ALA A 122 7.17 -3.39 -6.18
CA ALA A 122 7.00 -2.08 -6.79
C ALA A 122 7.56 -1.00 -5.85
N LEU A 123 8.66 -0.37 -6.25
CA LEU A 123 9.26 0.75 -5.53
C LEU A 123 8.69 2.07 -6.06
N ASP A 124 7.96 2.76 -5.22
CA ASP A 124 7.31 4.04 -5.49
C ASP A 124 8.09 5.14 -4.77
N GLU A 125 8.61 6.10 -5.52
CA GLU A 125 9.33 7.28 -5.03
C GLU A 125 8.49 8.55 -5.14
N GLY A 126 7.20 8.42 -5.47
CA GLY A 126 6.27 9.52 -5.62
C GLY A 126 6.25 10.42 -4.40
N ALA A 127 6.24 11.71 -4.66
CA ALA A 127 6.25 12.73 -3.59
C ALA A 127 4.86 13.26 -3.28
N GLU A 128 3.98 13.19 -4.26
CA GLU A 128 2.60 13.62 -4.14
C GLU A 128 1.68 12.40 -4.13
N GLU A 129 0.51 12.55 -3.56
CA GLU A 129 -0.45 11.46 -3.46
C GLU A 129 -1.00 11.06 -4.85
N ALA A 130 -1.01 12.02 -5.78
CA ALA A 130 -1.35 11.77 -7.19
C ALA A 130 -0.26 10.98 -7.94
N GLU A 131 1.00 11.04 -7.49
CA GLU A 131 2.09 10.22 -8.02
C GLU A 131 2.07 8.88 -7.28
N ALA A 132 1.21 7.97 -7.67
CA ALA A 132 1.07 6.67 -7.04
C ALA A 132 1.13 5.54 -8.07
N LEU A 133 1.40 4.33 -7.58
CA LEU A 133 1.33 3.13 -8.40
C LEU A 133 -0.06 3.00 -9.05
N SER A 134 -0.08 2.61 -10.33
CA SER A 134 -1.33 2.40 -11.06
C SER A 134 -2.28 1.44 -10.33
N PRO A 135 -3.60 1.75 -10.29
CA PRO A 135 -4.62 0.88 -9.70
C PRO A 135 -4.56 -0.57 -10.20
N THR A 136 -4.26 -0.76 -11.48
CA THR A 136 -4.12 -2.09 -12.09
C THR A 136 -3.06 -2.96 -11.42
N LEU A 137 -1.91 -2.39 -11.02
CA LEU A 137 -0.88 -3.13 -10.31
C LEU A 137 -1.17 -3.16 -8.81
N SER A 138 -1.60 -2.04 -8.22
CA SER A 138 -1.82 -1.97 -6.78
C SER A 138 -2.91 -2.93 -6.29
N ASP A 139 -3.90 -3.26 -7.13
CA ASP A 139 -4.93 -4.27 -6.82
C ASP A 139 -4.35 -5.69 -6.72
N ARG A 140 -3.33 -5.99 -7.51
CA ARG A 140 -2.68 -7.31 -7.54
C ARG A 140 -1.66 -7.52 -6.42
N LEU A 141 -1.12 -6.45 -5.88
CA LEU A 141 -0.13 -6.49 -4.81
C LEU A 141 -0.83 -6.44 -3.44
N ALA A 142 -0.79 -7.55 -2.69
CA ALA A 142 -1.47 -7.64 -1.41
C ALA A 142 -0.97 -6.60 -0.40
N LEU A 143 0.33 -6.38 -0.39
CA LEU A 143 1.00 -5.61 0.64
C LEU A 143 1.31 -4.19 0.18
N ARG A 144 0.87 -3.21 0.96
CA ARG A 144 1.22 -1.80 0.75
C ARG A 144 1.94 -1.26 1.98
N VAL A 145 3.16 -0.82 1.78
CA VAL A 145 4.02 -0.26 2.82
C VAL A 145 4.38 1.17 2.48
N ASP A 146 4.15 2.08 3.40
CA ASP A 146 4.54 3.49 3.28
C ASP A 146 5.56 3.83 4.38
N LEU A 147 6.78 4.14 3.97
CA LEU A 147 7.90 4.50 4.87
C LEU A 147 8.27 5.99 4.78
N THR A 148 7.45 6.80 4.13
CA THR A 148 7.79 8.21 3.86
C THR A 148 7.97 9.04 5.14
N GLU A 149 7.27 8.70 6.20
CA GLU A 149 7.33 9.39 7.50
C GLU A 149 8.19 8.65 8.55
N VAL A 150 8.72 7.48 8.19
CA VAL A 150 9.53 6.68 9.11
C VAL A 150 10.94 7.24 9.21
N GLY A 151 11.32 7.67 10.41
CA GLY A 151 12.67 8.10 10.72
C GLY A 151 13.64 6.93 10.90
N LEU A 152 14.93 7.16 10.61
CA LEU A 152 15.96 6.12 10.75
C LEU A 152 16.07 5.56 12.18
N SER A 153 15.79 6.39 13.19
CA SER A 153 15.80 5.98 14.60
C SER A 153 14.72 4.97 14.96
N LEU A 154 13.60 4.97 14.21
CA LEU A 154 12.50 4.03 14.39
C LEU A 154 12.71 2.75 13.57
N ALA A 155 13.55 2.80 12.55
CA ALA A 155 13.82 1.68 11.66
C ALA A 155 14.79 0.69 12.32
N GLN A 156 14.31 -0.08 13.29
CA GLN A 156 15.11 -1.12 13.96
C GLN A 156 15.05 -2.46 13.20
N THR A 157 15.92 -3.38 13.59
CA THR A 157 15.95 -4.73 13.02
C THR A 157 14.67 -5.48 13.36
N GLY A 158 14.03 -6.12 12.38
CA GLY A 158 12.78 -6.88 12.59
C GLY A 158 13.03 -8.38 12.71
N SER A 159 11.96 -9.17 12.51
CA SER A 159 11.90 -10.64 12.65
C SER A 159 13.14 -11.36 12.13
N GLU A 160 13.60 -12.34 12.87
CA GLU A 160 14.72 -13.18 12.47
C GLU A 160 14.34 -14.15 11.33
N MET A 161 15.31 -14.55 10.52
CA MET A 161 15.07 -15.47 9.39
C MET A 161 14.63 -16.87 9.87
N SER A 162 15.00 -17.28 11.07
CA SER A 162 14.56 -18.50 11.72
C SER A 162 13.03 -18.56 11.91
N ASP A 163 12.45 -17.43 12.34
CA ASP A 163 11.01 -17.33 12.56
C ASP A 163 10.22 -17.45 11.26
N ILE A 164 10.75 -16.88 10.18
CA ILE A 164 10.18 -16.96 8.84
C ILE A 164 10.17 -18.39 8.33
N GLN A 165 11.25 -19.16 8.52
CA GLN A 165 11.32 -20.56 8.11
C GLN A 165 10.37 -21.43 8.92
N ALA A 166 10.30 -21.24 10.23
CA ALA A 166 9.36 -21.93 11.10
C ALA A 166 7.91 -21.63 10.74
N ALA A 167 7.57 -20.38 10.45
CA ALA A 167 6.23 -19.99 10.01
C ALA A 167 5.86 -20.58 8.65
N ARG A 168 6.79 -20.67 7.70
CA ARG A 168 6.56 -21.37 6.42
C ARG A 168 6.15 -22.83 6.61
N ALA A 169 6.85 -23.53 7.50
CA ALA A 169 6.55 -24.94 7.78
C ALA A 169 5.16 -25.12 8.42
N ARG A 170 4.74 -24.19 9.28
CA ARG A 170 3.43 -24.24 9.94
C ARG A 170 2.27 -23.81 9.04
N LEU A 171 2.50 -22.94 8.06
CA LEU A 171 1.45 -22.31 7.26
C LEU A 171 0.50 -23.31 6.58
N SER A 172 1.01 -24.47 6.16
CA SER A 172 0.19 -25.53 5.55
C SER A 172 -0.80 -26.15 6.52
N HIS A 173 -0.55 -26.07 7.81
CA HIS A 173 -1.38 -26.64 8.88
C HIS A 173 -2.33 -25.63 9.52
N VAL A 174 -2.20 -24.34 9.21
CA VAL A 174 -3.10 -23.30 9.75
C VAL A 174 -4.46 -23.40 9.09
N VAL A 175 -5.49 -23.58 9.92
CA VAL A 175 -6.89 -23.64 9.50
C VAL A 175 -7.52 -22.24 9.63
N ALA A 176 -8.25 -21.83 8.59
CA ALA A 176 -9.11 -20.66 8.64
C ALA A 176 -10.55 -21.12 8.45
N ASP A 177 -11.43 -20.77 9.37
CA ASP A 177 -12.84 -21.06 9.26
C ASP A 177 -13.48 -20.27 8.10
N ALA A 178 -14.57 -20.77 7.54
CA ALA A 178 -15.35 -20.10 6.52
C ALA A 178 -15.91 -18.74 7.00
N ALA A 179 -16.21 -18.64 8.30
CA ALA A 179 -16.60 -17.39 8.94
C ALA A 179 -15.56 -16.29 8.79
N CYS A 180 -14.27 -16.61 8.87
CA CYS A 180 -13.18 -15.63 8.69
C CYS A 180 -13.24 -14.97 7.30
N GLY A 181 -13.50 -15.76 6.27
CA GLY A 181 -13.65 -15.24 4.90
C GLY A 181 -14.85 -14.32 4.75
N LYS A 182 -15.99 -14.70 5.35
CA LYS A 182 -17.22 -13.90 5.34
C LYS A 182 -17.00 -12.55 6.02
N LEU A 183 -16.43 -12.54 7.21
CA LEU A 183 -16.10 -11.31 7.96
C LEU A 183 -15.19 -10.36 7.18
N LEU A 184 -14.15 -10.89 6.51
CA LEU A 184 -13.26 -10.06 5.71
C LEU A 184 -13.95 -9.46 4.47
N VAL A 185 -14.92 -10.16 3.87
CA VAL A 185 -15.72 -9.65 2.75
C VAL A 185 -16.65 -8.54 3.23
N GLU A 186 -17.37 -8.75 4.34
CA GLU A 186 -18.25 -7.75 4.95
C GLU A 186 -17.47 -6.49 5.35
N LEU A 187 -16.31 -6.67 5.99
CA LEU A 187 -15.44 -5.55 6.32
C LEU A 187 -14.92 -4.82 5.07
N ALA A 188 -14.53 -5.55 4.02
CA ALA A 188 -14.10 -4.92 2.77
C ALA A 188 -15.24 -4.10 2.13
N ALA A 189 -16.46 -4.61 2.15
CA ALA A 189 -17.64 -3.88 1.66
C ALA A 189 -17.91 -2.62 2.49
N SER A 190 -17.84 -2.70 3.82
CA SER A 190 -18.04 -1.54 4.72
C SER A 190 -16.95 -0.46 4.54
N LEU A 191 -15.75 -0.85 4.11
CA LEU A 191 -14.65 0.05 3.76
C LEU A 191 -14.72 0.59 2.31
N GLY A 192 -15.77 0.21 1.54
CA GLY A 192 -15.95 0.63 0.16
C GLY A 192 -14.89 0.06 -0.80
N ILE A 193 -14.42 -1.16 -0.54
CA ILE A 193 -13.45 -1.86 -1.36
C ILE A 193 -14.19 -2.76 -2.36
N GLU A 194 -14.15 -2.39 -3.64
CA GLU A 194 -14.84 -3.13 -4.70
C GLU A 194 -14.08 -4.39 -5.16
N SER A 195 -12.79 -4.47 -4.87
CA SER A 195 -11.94 -5.57 -5.32
C SER A 195 -12.16 -6.83 -4.51
N LEU A 196 -12.57 -7.91 -5.16
CA LEU A 196 -12.69 -9.24 -4.57
C LEU A 196 -11.31 -9.89 -4.24
N ARG A 197 -10.23 -9.36 -4.78
CA ARG A 197 -8.87 -9.82 -4.44
C ARG A 197 -8.49 -9.44 -3.01
N ALA A 198 -8.92 -8.27 -2.56
CA ALA A 198 -8.54 -7.72 -1.26
C ALA A 198 -8.92 -8.64 -0.07
N PRO A 199 -10.17 -9.11 0.08
CA PRO A 199 -10.51 -10.03 1.17
C PRO A 199 -9.80 -11.39 1.07
N ILE A 200 -9.54 -11.91 -0.15
CA ILE A 200 -8.79 -13.15 -0.33
C ILE A 200 -7.32 -12.95 0.10
N GLN A 201 -6.71 -11.83 -0.28
CA GLN A 201 -5.35 -11.48 0.13
C GLN A 201 -5.28 -11.28 1.64
N ALA A 202 -6.29 -10.64 2.25
CA ALA A 202 -6.38 -10.46 3.70
C ALA A 202 -6.47 -11.82 4.42
N LEU A 203 -7.27 -12.77 3.92
CA LEU A 203 -7.34 -14.12 4.48
C LEU A 203 -5.98 -14.84 4.43
N HIS A 204 -5.22 -14.69 3.34
CA HIS A 204 -3.86 -15.22 3.27
C HIS A 204 -2.94 -14.58 4.31
N VAL A 205 -3.02 -13.27 4.51
CA VAL A 205 -2.23 -12.56 5.53
C VAL A 205 -2.62 -13.01 6.93
N ALA A 206 -3.91 -13.21 7.22
CA ALA A 206 -4.37 -13.74 8.52
C ALA A 206 -3.80 -15.11 8.82
N ARG A 207 -3.80 -16.03 7.84
CA ARG A 207 -3.16 -17.35 7.99
C ARG A 207 -1.66 -17.26 8.22
N ILE A 208 -0.97 -16.32 7.56
CA ILE A 208 0.46 -16.07 7.77
C ILE A 208 0.71 -15.50 9.17
N SER A 209 -0.16 -14.62 9.66
CA SER A 209 -0.10 -14.08 11.02
C SER A 209 -0.21 -15.20 12.06
N ALA A 210 -1.22 -16.07 11.93
CA ALA A 210 -1.38 -17.24 12.79
C ALA A 210 -0.14 -18.17 12.76
N ALA A 211 0.42 -18.41 11.58
CA ALA A 211 1.64 -19.22 11.43
C ALA A 211 2.84 -18.59 12.13
N LEU A 212 3.00 -17.25 12.08
CA LEU A 212 4.04 -16.52 12.81
C LEU A 212 3.84 -16.64 14.31
N ASN A 213 2.62 -16.49 14.79
CA ASN A 213 2.27 -16.60 16.22
C ASN A 213 2.30 -18.08 16.70
N GLY A 214 2.47 -19.06 15.80
CA GLY A 214 2.47 -20.48 16.14
C GLY A 214 1.08 -21.04 16.43
N SER A 215 0.02 -20.35 16.06
CA SER A 215 -1.37 -20.78 16.26
C SER A 215 -1.81 -21.76 15.17
N PRO A 216 -2.56 -22.82 15.51
CA PRO A 216 -3.07 -23.78 14.53
C PRO A 216 -4.28 -23.26 13.75
N SER A 217 -4.94 -22.23 14.24
CA SER A 217 -6.11 -21.59 13.63
C SER A 217 -5.98 -20.07 13.62
N VAL A 218 -6.68 -19.44 12.69
CA VAL A 218 -6.75 -17.99 12.60
C VAL A 218 -7.57 -17.41 13.76
N THR A 219 -7.02 -16.43 14.45
CA THR A 219 -7.64 -15.72 15.56
C THR A 219 -8.18 -14.36 15.11
N GLU A 220 -8.96 -13.70 15.98
CA GLU A 220 -9.45 -12.34 15.75
C GLU A 220 -8.31 -11.33 15.58
N GLU A 221 -7.24 -11.44 16.39
CA GLU A 221 -6.04 -10.61 16.27
C GLU A 221 -5.39 -10.77 14.88
N ASP A 222 -5.34 -12.00 14.35
CA ASP A 222 -4.80 -12.26 13.03
C ASP A 222 -5.65 -11.63 11.92
N LEU A 223 -6.98 -11.65 12.06
CA LEU A 223 -7.91 -10.98 11.15
C LEU A 223 -7.76 -9.45 11.22
N ALA A 224 -7.63 -8.89 12.42
CA ALA A 224 -7.41 -7.46 12.63
C ALA A 224 -6.09 -7.01 12.00
N ASN A 225 -5.01 -7.76 12.22
CA ASN A 225 -3.70 -7.51 11.62
C ASN A 225 -3.75 -7.57 10.07
N ALA A 226 -4.46 -8.55 9.53
CA ALA A 226 -4.64 -8.69 8.09
C ALA A 226 -5.48 -7.53 7.50
N ALA A 227 -6.55 -7.15 8.17
CA ALA A 227 -7.37 -6.00 7.78
C ALA A 227 -6.55 -4.70 7.80
N ALA A 228 -5.76 -4.48 8.85
CA ALA A 228 -4.89 -3.31 8.96
C ALA A 228 -3.86 -3.22 7.83
N LEU A 229 -3.31 -4.36 7.40
CA LEU A 229 -2.25 -4.40 6.39
C LEU A 229 -2.79 -4.37 4.96
N VAL A 230 -3.93 -5.02 4.70
CA VAL A 230 -4.46 -5.22 3.34
C VAL A 230 -5.66 -4.34 3.04
N LEU A 231 -6.64 -4.27 3.94
CA LEU A 231 -7.90 -3.58 3.68
C LEU A 231 -7.81 -2.07 3.97
N LEU A 232 -7.29 -1.66 5.13
CA LEU A 232 -7.22 -0.25 5.48
C LEU A 232 -6.46 0.63 4.47
N PRO A 233 -5.33 0.20 3.89
CA PRO A 233 -4.67 0.98 2.84
C PRO A 233 -5.49 1.15 1.57
N ARG A 234 -6.53 0.32 1.36
CA ARG A 234 -7.43 0.34 0.20
C ARG A 234 -8.78 1.02 0.48
N ALA A 235 -9.09 1.31 1.74
CA ALA A 235 -10.35 1.91 2.13
C ALA A 235 -10.66 3.17 1.31
N THR A 236 -11.91 3.31 0.88
CA THR A 236 -12.42 4.47 0.16
C THR A 236 -13.47 5.22 0.98
N GLN A 237 -14.02 4.58 2.00
CA GLN A 237 -14.97 5.16 2.95
C GLN A 237 -14.71 4.62 4.36
N MET A 238 -15.21 5.31 5.35
CA MET A 238 -15.19 4.84 6.75
C MET A 238 -16.42 3.97 7.01
N PRO A 239 -16.28 2.88 7.78
CA PRO A 239 -17.44 2.15 8.28
C PRO A 239 -18.34 3.10 9.08
N ALA A 240 -19.63 3.10 8.78
CA ALA A 240 -20.58 3.86 9.58
C ALA A 240 -20.49 3.40 11.04
N PRO A 241 -20.58 4.32 12.03
CA PRO A 241 -20.77 3.89 13.41
C PRO A 241 -22.02 3.00 13.46
N ALA A 242 -21.96 1.91 14.20
CA ALA A 242 -23.15 1.13 14.47
C ALA A 242 -24.17 2.08 15.12
N ASP A 243 -25.32 2.25 14.48
CA ASP A 243 -26.40 3.07 15.02
C ASP A 243 -26.96 2.32 16.24
N ASP A 244 -26.53 2.72 17.43
CA ASP A 244 -27.08 2.26 18.72
C ASP A 244 -28.54 2.75 18.94
N SER A 245 -29.14 3.35 17.93
CA SER A 245 -30.48 3.96 17.98
C SER A 245 -31.43 3.39 16.93
N ALA A 246 -31.35 2.12 16.60
CA ALA A 246 -32.51 1.45 16.03
C ALA A 246 -33.51 1.16 17.16
N GLU A 247 -34.30 2.17 17.55
CA GLU A 247 -35.58 1.90 18.23
C GLU A 247 -36.34 0.92 17.34
N PRO A 248 -36.84 -0.21 17.89
CA PRO A 248 -37.65 -1.14 17.11
C PRO A 248 -38.90 -0.40 16.64
N GLU A 249 -39.05 -0.23 15.33
CA GLU A 249 -40.35 0.20 14.76
C GLU A 249 -41.43 -0.74 15.29
N PRO A 250 -42.59 -0.21 15.74
CA PRO A 250 -43.65 -1.03 16.27
C PRO A 250 -44.15 -1.96 15.16
N GLU A 251 -43.97 -3.26 15.36
CA GLU A 251 -44.54 -4.32 14.55
C GLU A 251 -46.04 -4.09 14.35
N GLN A 252 -46.43 -3.78 13.12
CA GLN A 252 -47.82 -3.90 12.69
C GLN A 252 -48.14 -5.38 12.57
N THR A 253 -48.84 -5.92 13.53
CA THR A 253 -49.39 -7.28 13.52
C THR A 253 -50.34 -7.49 12.34
N PRO A 254 -50.08 -8.50 11.46
CA PRO A 254 -51.12 -9.08 10.62
C PRO A 254 -51.90 -10.15 11.39
N PRO A 255 -53.20 -10.40 11.06
CA PRO A 255 -54.05 -11.24 11.87
C PRO A 255 -53.74 -12.73 11.78
N GLU A 256 -54.03 -13.39 12.91
CA GLU A 256 -53.96 -14.82 13.14
C GLU A 256 -54.59 -15.68 12.03
N ASN A 257 -53.84 -16.72 11.63
CA ASN A 257 -54.45 -18.00 11.27
C ASN A 257 -53.62 -19.13 11.83
N GLN A 258 -54.32 -19.98 12.58
CA GLN A 258 -53.84 -21.15 13.30
C GLN A 258 -53.50 -22.30 12.36
N GLU A 259 -52.69 -23.19 12.93
CA GLU A 259 -52.55 -24.65 12.73
C GLU A 259 -51.27 -25.13 12.04
N GLY A 260 -50.52 -25.92 12.83
CA GLY A 260 -49.50 -26.84 12.32
C GLY A 260 -48.35 -27.15 13.29
N GLN A 261 -48.61 -28.11 14.20
CA GLN A 261 -47.58 -28.76 15.04
C GLN A 261 -46.45 -29.35 14.20
N GLY A 262 -45.21 -29.05 14.62
CA GLY A 262 -44.00 -29.69 14.10
C GLY A 262 -42.84 -29.47 15.06
N ASP A 263 -42.73 -30.33 16.06
CA ASP A 263 -41.62 -30.48 16.97
C ASP A 263 -40.37 -30.84 16.16
N ASN A 264 -39.37 -29.97 16.14
CA ASN A 264 -38.01 -30.33 15.79
C ASN A 264 -37.03 -29.57 16.70
N GLY A 265 -36.49 -30.32 17.65
CA GLY A 265 -35.48 -29.89 18.58
C GLY A 265 -34.25 -29.28 17.83
N ARG A 266 -34.16 -27.97 17.91
CA ARG A 266 -32.94 -27.23 17.65
C ARG A 266 -32.05 -27.40 18.87
N GLN A 267 -31.07 -28.28 18.76
CA GLN A 267 -29.86 -28.17 19.56
C GLN A 267 -29.25 -26.78 19.32
N PRO A 268 -28.83 -26.05 20.34
CA PRO A 268 -28.03 -24.87 20.15
C PRO A 268 -26.65 -25.34 19.67
N GLU A 269 -26.40 -25.23 18.38
CA GLU A 269 -25.02 -25.19 17.89
C GLU A 269 -24.40 -23.95 18.52
N LEU A 270 -23.49 -24.16 19.46
CA LEU A 270 -22.54 -23.15 19.90
C LEU A 270 -21.70 -22.78 18.68
N SER A 271 -22.19 -21.83 17.91
CA SER A 271 -21.41 -21.16 16.88
C SER A 271 -20.36 -20.32 17.62
N ASP A 272 -19.13 -20.81 17.63
CA ASP A 272 -17.92 -20.04 17.94
C ASP A 272 -17.65 -19.01 16.81
N ALA A 273 -18.70 -18.40 16.29
CA ALA A 273 -18.61 -17.33 15.29
C ALA A 273 -18.08 -16.08 15.99
N LEU A 274 -16.92 -15.64 15.57
CA LEU A 274 -16.32 -14.36 15.99
C LEU A 274 -17.35 -13.23 15.75
N PRO A 275 -17.70 -12.44 16.75
CA PRO A 275 -18.66 -11.35 16.59
C PRO A 275 -18.10 -10.30 15.62
N GLU A 276 -18.85 -9.96 14.60
CA GLU A 276 -18.49 -8.92 13.60
C GLU A 276 -18.14 -7.58 14.26
N GLU A 277 -18.87 -7.23 15.32
CA GLU A 277 -18.68 -6.01 16.09
C GLU A 277 -17.31 -5.92 16.74
N LEU A 278 -16.78 -7.02 17.31
CA LEU A 278 -15.46 -7.06 17.90
C LEU A 278 -14.35 -6.88 16.87
N LEU A 279 -14.48 -7.48 15.67
CA LEU A 279 -13.52 -7.28 14.60
C LEU A 279 -13.54 -5.83 14.09
N LEU A 280 -14.72 -5.23 13.95
CA LEU A 280 -14.85 -3.81 13.56
C LEU A 280 -14.24 -2.89 14.61
N GLU A 281 -14.41 -3.20 15.89
CA GLU A 281 -13.81 -2.42 16.99
C GLU A 281 -12.30 -2.57 17.03
N ALA A 282 -11.77 -3.79 16.89
CA ALA A 282 -10.34 -4.06 16.79
C ALA A 282 -9.71 -3.36 15.58
N VAL A 283 -10.37 -3.39 14.42
CA VAL A 283 -9.93 -2.68 13.22
C VAL A 283 -9.98 -1.17 13.42
N ARG A 284 -11.02 -0.63 14.08
CA ARG A 284 -11.09 0.80 14.43
C ARG A 284 -9.95 1.22 15.34
N ALA A 285 -9.56 0.41 16.31
CA ALA A 285 -8.42 0.68 17.18
C ALA A 285 -7.09 0.73 16.42
N LEU A 286 -6.97 0.02 15.30
CA LEU A 286 -5.79 0.01 14.42
C LEU A 286 -5.83 1.09 13.33
N LEU A 287 -6.92 1.89 13.24
CA LEU A 287 -7.03 2.95 12.25
C LEU A 287 -5.94 4.01 12.47
N PRO A 288 -5.18 4.38 11.44
CA PRO A 288 -4.26 5.50 11.51
C PRO A 288 -5.01 6.81 11.77
N ASN A 289 -4.50 7.65 12.66
CA ASN A 289 -5.11 8.95 12.98
C ASN A 289 -5.26 9.89 11.76
N ASP A 290 -4.50 9.64 10.70
CA ASP A 290 -4.49 10.41 9.46
C ASP A 290 -5.35 9.78 8.33
N LEU A 291 -6.11 8.72 8.62
CA LEU A 291 -6.91 8.04 7.59
C LEU A 291 -7.97 8.97 6.97
N LEU A 292 -8.63 9.79 7.77
CA LEU A 292 -9.60 10.77 7.28
C LEU A 292 -8.95 11.80 6.35
N ASP A 293 -7.77 12.30 6.72
CA ASP A 293 -7.01 13.22 5.89
C ASP A 293 -6.60 12.56 4.56
N ARG A 294 -6.22 11.29 4.59
CA ARG A 294 -5.89 10.50 3.39
C ARG A 294 -7.10 10.26 2.50
N LEU A 295 -8.25 9.93 3.07
CA LEU A 295 -9.49 9.73 2.30
C LEU A 295 -9.94 11.04 1.66
N ALA A 296 -9.88 12.15 2.39
CA ALA A 296 -10.18 13.48 1.86
C ALA A 296 -9.22 13.88 0.73
N ALA A 297 -7.92 13.61 0.89
CA ALA A 297 -6.93 13.89 -0.14
C ALA A 297 -7.17 13.04 -1.41
N ARG A 298 -7.51 11.76 -1.27
CA ARG A 298 -7.85 10.88 -2.41
C ARG A 298 -9.11 11.31 -3.14
N SER A 299 -10.15 11.70 -2.41
CA SER A 299 -11.39 12.21 -3.02
C SER A 299 -11.13 13.51 -3.78
N ALA A 300 -10.30 14.40 -3.24
CA ALA A 300 -9.90 15.63 -3.91
C ALA A 300 -9.09 15.37 -5.18
N VAL A 301 -8.20 14.36 -5.19
CA VAL A 301 -7.45 13.94 -6.38
C VAL A 301 -8.38 13.40 -7.45
N ARG A 302 -9.31 12.49 -7.10
CA ARG A 302 -10.31 11.95 -8.05
C ARG A 302 -11.20 13.05 -8.64
N ALA A 303 -11.68 13.98 -7.83
CA ALA A 303 -12.47 15.12 -8.30
C ALA A 303 -11.66 16.03 -9.24
N ALA A 304 -10.35 16.19 -9.01
CA ALA A 304 -9.48 16.95 -9.87
C ALA A 304 -9.15 16.24 -11.19
N GLU A 305 -9.12 14.91 -11.22
CA GLU A 305 -8.95 14.11 -12.46
C GLU A 305 -10.19 14.15 -13.33
N SER A 306 -11.39 14.15 -12.74
CA SER A 306 -12.65 14.27 -13.49
C SER A 306 -12.87 15.68 -14.06
N GLY A 307 -12.27 16.72 -13.50
CA GLY A 307 -12.32 18.11 -13.96
C GLY A 307 -11.16 18.53 -14.86
N ALA A 308 -10.28 17.61 -15.28
CA ALA A 308 -9.06 17.92 -16.00
C ALA A 308 -9.35 18.32 -17.46
N GLY A 309 -9.19 19.60 -17.77
CA GLY A 309 -9.24 20.06 -19.14
C GLY A 309 -8.98 21.54 -19.35
N ASP A 310 -9.04 22.37 -18.34
CA ASP A 310 -9.16 23.82 -18.53
C ASP A 310 -8.17 24.64 -17.69
N GLY A 311 -6.88 24.27 -17.72
CA GLY A 311 -5.81 25.09 -17.13
C GLY A 311 -5.94 25.32 -15.63
N ALA A 312 -6.57 24.39 -14.90
CA ALA A 312 -6.78 24.51 -13.48
C ALA A 312 -5.44 24.64 -12.71
N LYS A 313 -5.36 25.66 -11.89
CA LYS A 313 -4.19 25.92 -11.05
C LYS A 313 -4.16 24.93 -9.90
N ARG A 314 -3.13 24.08 -9.87
CA ARG A 314 -2.85 23.17 -8.74
C ARG A 314 -1.73 23.74 -7.87
N ARG A 315 -1.90 23.62 -6.57
CA ARG A 315 -0.82 23.92 -5.63
C ARG A 315 -0.08 22.64 -5.33
N GLY A 316 1.15 22.55 -5.83
CA GLY A 316 2.08 21.46 -5.58
C GLY A 316 3.23 21.88 -4.66
N ASN A 317 4.07 20.93 -4.29
CA ASN A 317 5.22 21.18 -3.41
C ASN A 317 6.58 21.03 -4.11
N ARG A 318 6.62 20.70 -5.40
CA ARG A 318 7.86 20.39 -6.12
C ARG A 318 8.09 21.14 -7.43
N ARG A 319 7.05 21.39 -8.22
CA ARG A 319 7.15 21.93 -9.59
C ARG A 319 6.17 23.09 -9.77
N GLY A 320 6.45 23.94 -10.72
CA GLY A 320 5.61 25.07 -11.08
C GLY A 320 6.18 26.42 -10.65
N ARG A 321 5.35 27.46 -10.71
CA ARG A 321 5.70 28.81 -10.31
C ARG A 321 5.86 28.88 -8.79
N PRO A 322 7.00 29.34 -8.25
CA PRO A 322 7.18 29.43 -6.80
C PRO A 322 6.19 30.42 -6.18
N LEU A 323 5.55 29.99 -5.12
CA LEU A 323 4.68 30.80 -4.27
C LEU A 323 5.41 31.20 -2.98
N PRO A 324 4.94 32.22 -2.25
CA PRO A 324 5.48 32.55 -0.95
C PRO A 324 5.47 31.34 0.00
N ALA A 325 6.57 31.15 0.71
CA ALA A 325 6.70 30.09 1.70
C ALA A 325 5.65 30.23 2.79
N ARG A 326 5.12 29.09 3.28
CA ARG A 326 4.07 29.06 4.30
C ARG A 326 4.57 28.39 5.57
N PRO A 327 4.17 28.87 6.76
CA PRO A 327 4.45 28.16 7.99
C PRO A 327 3.76 26.81 7.97
N GLY A 328 4.45 25.76 8.40
CA GLY A 328 3.89 24.41 8.44
C GLY A 328 4.82 23.39 9.04
N LYS A 329 4.26 22.27 9.48
CA LYS A 329 5.06 21.14 9.95
C LYS A 329 5.62 20.38 8.74
N PRO A 330 6.89 19.99 8.74
CA PRO A 330 7.46 19.18 7.68
C PRO A 330 6.76 17.81 7.66
N ARG A 331 5.81 17.67 6.74
CA ARG A 331 5.21 16.37 6.41
C ARG A 331 5.95 15.77 5.22
N SER A 332 5.78 14.47 5.01
CA SER A 332 6.36 13.77 3.88
C SER A 332 6.11 14.51 2.56
N GLY A 333 7.16 14.68 1.77
CA GLY A 333 7.07 15.34 0.47
C GLY A 333 7.28 16.84 0.48
N HIS A 334 7.06 17.57 1.56
CA HIS A 334 7.23 19.01 1.60
C HIS A 334 8.70 19.40 1.74
N ARG A 335 9.13 20.33 0.89
CA ARG A 335 10.49 20.91 0.98
C ARG A 335 10.48 22.10 1.93
N VAL A 336 11.38 22.07 2.90
CA VAL A 336 11.58 23.20 3.81
C VAL A 336 12.23 24.35 3.05
N ASP A 337 11.69 25.57 3.19
CA ASP A 337 12.32 26.79 2.74
C ASP A 337 13.28 27.27 3.82
N LEU A 338 14.57 27.01 3.64
CA LEU A 338 15.60 27.35 4.61
C LEU A 338 15.67 28.85 4.88
N ILE A 339 15.55 29.68 3.83
CA ILE A 339 15.66 31.14 3.96
C ILE A 339 14.47 31.69 4.74
N ALA A 340 13.26 31.28 4.40
CA ALA A 340 12.06 31.70 5.11
C ALA A 340 12.05 31.19 6.56
N THR A 341 12.49 29.96 6.81
CA THR A 341 12.63 29.38 8.16
C THR A 341 13.64 30.17 9.01
N LEU A 342 14.82 30.47 8.46
CA LEU A 342 15.83 31.26 9.15
C LEU A 342 15.35 32.68 9.42
N ARG A 343 14.66 33.30 8.46
CA ARG A 343 14.07 34.64 8.62
C ARG A 343 13.00 34.66 9.72
N ALA A 344 12.18 33.62 9.81
CA ALA A 344 11.18 33.50 10.87
C ALA A 344 11.83 33.23 12.25
N ALA A 345 12.91 32.48 12.29
CA ALA A 345 13.63 32.17 13.53
C ALA A 345 14.49 33.33 14.05
N ALA A 346 14.99 34.21 13.17
CA ALA A 346 15.95 35.26 13.50
C ALA A 346 15.50 36.23 14.62
N PRO A 347 14.27 36.76 14.66
CA PRO A 347 13.83 37.68 15.71
C PRO A 347 13.85 37.05 17.12
N TRP A 348 13.68 35.76 17.17
CA TRP A 348 13.56 35.00 18.43
C TRP A 348 14.90 34.52 19.02
N GLN A 349 16.01 34.69 18.28
CA GLN A 349 17.30 34.15 18.73
C GLN A 349 17.79 34.78 20.04
N LYS A 350 17.60 36.12 20.19
CA LYS A 350 18.00 36.82 21.42
C LYS A 350 17.30 36.26 22.67
N GLY A 351 16.00 35.95 22.56
CA GLY A 351 15.25 35.39 23.67
C GLY A 351 15.49 33.90 23.91
N ARG A 352 15.91 33.14 22.87
CA ARG A 352 16.12 31.70 22.95
C ARG A 352 17.53 31.29 23.37
N LEU A 353 18.53 32.12 23.15
CA LEU A 353 19.93 31.85 23.43
C LEU A 353 20.31 32.17 24.87
N GLY A 354 19.60 33.09 25.55
CA GLY A 354 19.97 33.52 26.89
C GLY A 354 21.41 34.03 26.93
N SER A 355 22.08 33.87 28.09
CA SER A 355 23.48 34.22 28.29
C SER A 355 24.49 33.19 27.75
N SER A 356 24.05 32.18 27.03
CA SER A 356 24.92 31.10 26.54
C SER A 356 25.63 31.53 25.25
N MET A 357 26.93 31.66 25.31
CA MET A 357 27.85 32.05 24.23
C MET A 357 28.03 30.96 23.13
N HIS A 358 27.07 30.08 22.90
CA HIS A 358 27.19 29.07 21.85
C HIS A 358 26.56 29.62 20.58
N ASN A 359 27.37 29.77 19.56
CA ASN A 359 27.04 30.26 18.21
C ASN A 359 26.13 29.28 17.41
N ARG A 360 25.10 28.71 18.06
CA ARG A 360 24.16 27.74 17.46
C ARG A 360 22.78 28.35 17.35
N LEU A 361 22.28 28.45 16.12
CA LEU A 361 20.89 28.83 15.84
C LEU A 361 19.90 27.82 16.46
N LYS A 362 18.93 28.33 17.25
CA LYS A 362 17.84 27.54 17.82
C LYS A 362 16.58 27.72 16.98
N ILE A 363 16.29 26.74 16.12
CA ILE A 363 15.09 26.69 15.29
C ILE A 363 14.06 25.81 16.02
N ARG A 364 12.81 26.28 16.12
CA ARG A 364 11.67 25.53 16.66
C ARG A 364 10.76 25.08 15.52
N ALA A 365 9.92 24.09 15.77
CA ALA A 365 8.96 23.59 14.79
C ALA A 365 8.00 24.70 14.27
N SER A 366 7.70 25.70 15.10
CA SER A 366 6.90 26.88 14.73
C SER A 366 7.55 27.80 13.70
N ASP A 367 8.88 27.75 13.55
CA ASP A 367 9.62 28.61 12.64
C ASP A 367 9.72 28.01 11.23
N ILE A 368 9.36 26.74 11.10
CA ILE A 368 9.51 26.00 9.84
C ILE A 368 8.55 26.53 8.80
N HIS A 369 9.11 26.93 7.65
CA HIS A 369 8.38 27.35 6.47
C HIS A 369 8.61 26.36 5.34
N LEU A 370 7.54 26.05 4.61
CA LEU A 370 7.53 25.09 3.52
C LEU A 370 7.46 25.82 2.19
N LYS A 371 8.19 25.29 1.19
CA LYS A 371 8.09 25.77 -0.19
C LYS A 371 6.73 25.38 -0.77
N ALA A 372 6.10 26.30 -1.48
CA ALA A 372 4.88 26.08 -2.23
C ALA A 372 5.08 26.46 -3.70
N PHE A 373 4.44 25.74 -4.60
CA PHE A 373 4.48 26.00 -6.04
C PHE A 373 3.05 25.99 -6.58
N GLU A 374 2.82 26.74 -7.65
CA GLU A 374 1.59 26.71 -8.44
C GLU A 374 1.91 26.07 -9.79
N GLU A 375 1.26 24.97 -10.09
CA GLU A 375 1.34 24.26 -11.36
C GLU A 375 0.03 24.45 -12.13
N ARG A 376 0.11 24.63 -13.44
CA ARG A 376 -1.06 24.62 -14.33
C ARG A 376 -1.13 23.27 -15.02
N SER A 377 -2.29 22.67 -15.01
CA SER A 377 -2.55 21.43 -15.73
C SER A 377 -2.88 21.78 -17.18
N ASP A 378 -1.87 21.79 -18.05
CA ASP A 378 -2.06 21.99 -19.48
C ASP A 378 -2.06 20.64 -20.22
N ARG A 379 -2.86 20.52 -21.28
CA ARG A 379 -2.80 19.41 -22.22
C ARG A 379 -2.01 19.84 -23.45
N ALA A 380 -0.97 19.12 -23.80
CA ALA A 380 -0.33 19.22 -25.10
C ALA A 380 -0.99 18.19 -26.04
N VAL A 381 -1.59 18.68 -27.12
CA VAL A 381 -2.09 17.84 -28.22
C VAL A 381 -1.08 17.95 -29.35
N ILE A 382 -0.43 16.85 -29.68
CA ILE A 382 0.52 16.77 -30.79
C ILE A 382 -0.20 16.11 -31.98
N PHE A 383 -0.39 16.84 -33.03
CA PHE A 383 -0.90 16.31 -34.30
C PHE A 383 0.30 15.90 -35.16
N CYS A 384 0.47 14.60 -35.36
CA CYS A 384 1.44 14.08 -36.33
C CYS A 384 0.67 13.88 -37.66
N VAL A 385 0.99 14.69 -38.63
CA VAL A 385 0.46 14.54 -40.01
C VAL A 385 1.55 13.91 -40.84
N ASP A 386 1.30 12.72 -41.41
CA ASP A 386 2.16 12.12 -42.41
C ASP A 386 1.96 12.88 -43.74
N ALA A 387 3.03 13.51 -44.21
CA ALA A 387 3.03 14.26 -45.47
C ALA A 387 3.69 13.46 -46.61
N ALA A 388 3.89 12.16 -46.43
CA ALA A 388 4.36 11.27 -47.49
C ALA A 388 3.19 10.97 -48.43
N GLY A 389 3.11 11.72 -49.57
CA GLY A 389 2.27 11.46 -50.70
C GLY A 389 3.00 10.68 -51.76
#